data_757e9b23cc2e608b0a71a86b86b83f42
#
_entry.id   757e9b23cc2e608b0a71a86b86b83f42
#
_cell.length_a   1.000
_cell.length_b   1.000
_cell.length_c   1.000
_cell.angle_alpha   90.00
_cell.angle_beta   90.00
_cell.angle_gamma   90.00
#
_symmetry.space_group_name_H-M   'P 1'
#
loop_
_entity.id
_entity.type
_entity.pdbx_description
1 polymer ?
#
loop_
_entity_poly.entity_id
_entity_poly.type
_entity_poly.pdbx_seq_one_letter_code
_entity_poly.pdbx_strand_id
1 'polypeptide(L)'
;MGTIKESLTFDDVLLIPRYSNVLPSNADISLKLSKNIILKAPFLSSAMDTVTESSMAISMAREGGIGVIHRNLDIKSQTREIIKVKKKKLIVGGAVGTNKDDVDRAKSLIANGCDLIVIDTAHGHSEKVLRTLQNLKKVNNKIPICVGNIATGEAARKLYNYGADIIKVGIGPGSICTTRMVAGIGVPQISAIMEVKQTLKNKKVKIISDGGIKFSGDLVKALAAGADAI
;
A
#
# COMPACT_ATOMS: atom_id res chain seq x y z
N MET A 1 -1.43 -34.25 -2.60
CA MET A 1 -0.58 -33.19 -2.07
C MET A 1 -0.09 -32.36 -3.23
N GLY A 2 -0.32 -31.04 -3.22
CA GLY A 2 0.20 -30.16 -4.28
C GLY A 2 1.71 -30.05 -4.20
N THR A 3 2.36 -29.79 -5.33
CA THR A 3 3.80 -29.57 -5.41
C THR A 3 4.18 -28.34 -4.58
N ILE A 4 5.12 -28.48 -3.64
CA ILE A 4 5.66 -27.33 -2.92
C ILE A 4 6.46 -26.49 -3.93
N LYS A 5 6.07 -25.23 -4.12
CA LYS A 5 6.80 -24.29 -4.97
C LYS A 5 7.86 -23.57 -4.16
N GLU A 6 9.04 -23.42 -4.74
CA GLU A 6 10.05 -22.51 -4.21
C GLU A 6 9.54 -21.09 -4.19
N SER A 7 9.78 -20.39 -3.08
CA SER A 7 9.34 -19.01 -2.90
C SER A 7 10.40 -18.21 -2.14
N LEU A 8 10.64 -16.97 -2.56
CA LEU A 8 11.80 -16.16 -2.20
C LEU A 8 11.42 -14.97 -1.32
N THR A 9 12.22 -14.73 -0.28
CA THR A 9 12.21 -13.52 0.55
C THR A 9 13.27 -12.53 0.07
N PHE A 10 13.40 -11.38 0.75
CA PHE A 10 14.46 -10.42 0.46
C PHE A 10 15.87 -10.99 0.75
N ASP A 11 15.99 -11.87 1.74
CA ASP A 11 17.27 -12.44 2.14
C ASP A 11 17.79 -13.51 1.16
N ASP A 12 16.90 -14.09 0.33
CA ASP A 12 17.23 -15.17 -0.60
C ASP A 12 17.84 -14.69 -1.92
N VAL A 13 17.78 -13.38 -2.22
CA VAL A 13 18.16 -12.85 -3.53
C VAL A 13 19.05 -11.63 -3.43
N LEU A 14 19.88 -11.45 -4.46
CA LEU A 14 20.65 -10.23 -4.71
C LEU A 14 20.42 -9.74 -6.15
N LEU A 15 20.52 -8.44 -6.37
CA LEU A 15 20.49 -7.88 -7.71
C LEU A 15 21.87 -8.03 -8.37
N ILE A 16 21.88 -8.49 -9.61
CA ILE A 16 23.09 -8.58 -10.41
C ILE A 16 23.42 -7.17 -10.95
N PRO A 17 24.63 -6.64 -10.66
CA PRO A 17 25.03 -5.34 -11.20
C PRO A 17 25.05 -5.35 -12.73
N ARG A 18 24.58 -4.27 -13.32
CA ARG A 18 24.56 -4.08 -14.77
C ARG A 18 25.22 -2.75 -15.15
N TYR A 19 25.59 -2.63 -16.42
CA TYR A 19 26.04 -1.35 -16.94
C TYR A 19 25.01 -0.25 -16.69
N SER A 20 25.49 0.92 -16.25
CA SER A 20 24.68 2.12 -16.04
C SER A 20 25.44 3.35 -16.55
N ASN A 21 24.73 4.22 -17.25
CA ASN A 21 25.18 5.56 -17.62
C ASN A 21 24.53 6.66 -16.76
N VAL A 22 23.81 6.27 -15.71
CA VAL A 22 23.14 7.18 -14.77
C VAL A 22 23.91 7.18 -13.45
N LEU A 23 24.33 8.37 -13.01
CA LEU A 23 24.90 8.55 -11.68
C LEU A 23 23.80 8.44 -10.62
N PRO A 24 24.09 7.91 -9.44
CA PRO A 24 23.09 7.79 -8.36
C PRO A 24 22.41 9.11 -8.01
N SER A 25 23.13 10.23 -8.04
CA SER A 25 22.59 11.59 -7.81
C SER A 25 21.59 12.06 -8.88
N ASN A 26 21.60 11.44 -10.06
CA ASN A 26 20.75 11.80 -11.19
C ASN A 26 19.59 10.81 -11.39
N ALA A 27 19.48 9.81 -10.52
CA ALA A 27 18.40 8.84 -10.59
C ALA A 27 17.05 9.50 -10.22
N ASP A 28 16.09 9.45 -11.14
CA ASP A 28 14.71 9.86 -10.85
C ASP A 28 13.96 8.70 -10.19
N ILE A 29 13.60 8.90 -8.93
CA ILE A 29 12.81 7.95 -8.12
C ILE A 29 11.36 8.40 -7.96
N SER A 30 10.95 9.42 -8.70
CA SER A 30 9.57 9.92 -8.60
C SER A 30 8.56 8.89 -9.12
N LEU A 31 7.38 8.90 -8.53
CA LEU A 31 6.29 7.99 -8.87
C LEU A 31 4.99 8.75 -9.07
N LYS A 32 4.38 8.60 -10.23
CA LYS A 32 2.97 8.94 -10.41
C LYS A 32 2.11 7.81 -9.85
N LEU A 33 1.74 7.93 -8.57
CA LEU A 33 0.94 6.93 -7.86
C LEU A 33 -0.51 6.91 -8.37
N SER A 34 -1.07 8.08 -8.68
CA SER A 34 -2.38 8.23 -9.31
C SER A 34 -2.41 9.47 -10.22
N LYS A 35 -3.58 9.79 -10.80
CA LYS A 35 -3.73 10.99 -11.63
C LYS A 35 -3.33 12.27 -10.87
N ASN A 36 -3.65 12.32 -9.58
CA ASN A 36 -3.51 13.53 -8.75
C ASN A 36 -2.41 13.41 -7.67
N ILE A 37 -1.73 12.25 -7.56
CA ILE A 37 -0.68 12.03 -6.57
C ILE A 37 0.62 11.70 -7.29
N ILE A 38 1.59 12.60 -7.15
CA ILE A 38 2.96 12.40 -7.59
C ILE A 38 3.83 12.40 -6.33
N LEU A 39 4.53 11.31 -6.10
CA LEU A 39 5.51 11.16 -5.03
C LEU A 39 6.89 11.47 -5.58
N LYS A 40 7.70 12.25 -4.86
CA LYS A 40 9.11 12.49 -5.19
C LYS A 40 9.97 11.28 -4.78
N ALA A 41 9.51 10.55 -3.76
CA ALA A 41 10.10 9.29 -3.30
C ALA A 41 8.99 8.26 -3.09
N PRO A 42 9.14 7.00 -3.55
CA PRO A 42 8.04 6.03 -3.61
C PRO A 42 7.78 5.34 -2.26
N PHE A 43 7.61 6.14 -1.20
CA PHE A 43 7.44 5.67 0.16
C PHE A 43 6.08 6.02 0.73
N LEU A 44 5.47 5.03 1.42
CA LEU A 44 4.27 5.24 2.21
C LEU A 44 4.54 4.82 3.67
N SER A 45 4.11 5.61 4.65
CA SER A 45 4.15 5.13 6.03
C SER A 45 2.94 4.26 6.35
N SER A 46 3.17 3.20 7.13
CA SER A 46 2.15 2.20 7.49
C SER A 46 1.01 2.81 8.29
N ALA A 47 -0.22 2.36 8.00
CA ALA A 47 -1.44 2.79 8.70
C ALA A 47 -1.59 2.09 10.06
N MET A 48 -0.63 2.29 10.93
CA MET A 48 -0.58 1.70 12.28
C MET A 48 -0.63 2.79 13.35
N ASP A 49 -1.29 2.52 14.46
CA ASP A 49 -1.49 3.46 15.58
C ASP A 49 -0.17 3.95 16.21
N THR A 50 0.86 3.11 16.20
CA THR A 50 2.21 3.45 16.68
C THR A 50 3.10 4.09 15.62
N VAL A 51 2.62 4.32 14.41
CA VAL A 51 3.43 4.77 13.27
C VAL A 51 2.91 6.07 12.67
N THR A 52 1.67 6.11 12.19
CA THR A 52 1.22 7.22 11.34
C THR A 52 0.00 7.95 11.89
N GLU A 53 0.26 9.07 12.53
CA GLU A 53 -0.66 10.17 12.71
C GLU A 53 -0.19 11.40 11.93
N SER A 54 -0.78 12.58 12.17
CA SER A 54 -0.48 13.79 11.40
C SER A 54 1.01 14.19 11.41
N SER A 55 1.72 13.98 12.52
CA SER A 55 3.15 14.30 12.62
C SER A 55 3.98 13.51 11.61
N MET A 56 3.84 12.19 11.60
CA MET A 56 4.53 11.32 10.64
C MET A 56 4.06 11.62 9.21
N ALA A 57 2.76 11.80 8.98
CA ALA A 57 2.24 12.10 7.64
C ALA A 57 2.79 13.41 7.08
N ILE A 58 2.97 14.45 7.92
CA ILE A 58 3.59 15.71 7.54
C ILE A 58 5.06 15.49 7.16
N SER A 59 5.81 14.74 7.96
CA SER A 59 7.21 14.44 7.68
C SER A 59 7.36 13.66 6.38
N MET A 60 6.58 12.59 6.20
CA MET A 60 6.57 11.80 4.97
C MET A 60 6.28 12.63 3.73
N ALA A 61 5.27 13.51 3.79
CA ALA A 61 4.90 14.33 2.64
C ALA A 61 5.96 15.42 2.33
N ARG A 62 6.67 15.94 3.33
CA ARG A 62 7.78 16.88 3.13
C ARG A 62 8.98 16.22 2.44
N GLU A 63 9.26 14.97 2.77
CA GLU A 63 10.31 14.16 2.16
C GLU A 63 9.89 13.56 0.81
N GLY A 64 8.69 13.88 0.34
CA GLY A 64 8.20 13.47 -0.99
C GLY A 64 7.44 12.15 -1.05
N GLY A 65 7.21 11.50 0.08
CA GLY A 65 6.34 10.33 0.22
C GLY A 65 4.91 10.71 0.59
N ILE A 66 4.15 9.78 1.16
CA ILE A 66 2.79 9.99 1.68
C ILE A 66 2.56 9.21 2.97
N GLY A 67 2.01 9.86 3.99
CA GLY A 67 1.56 9.17 5.21
C GLY A 67 0.12 8.72 5.11
N VAL A 68 -0.16 7.52 5.63
CA VAL A 68 -1.53 6.97 5.71
C VAL A 68 -1.97 6.94 7.17
N ILE A 69 -2.90 7.85 7.55
CA ILE A 69 -3.43 7.93 8.92
C ILE A 69 -4.19 6.65 9.26
N HIS A 70 -3.85 6.01 10.39
CA HIS A 70 -4.46 4.77 10.83
C HIS A 70 -5.94 4.94 11.23
N ARG A 71 -6.68 3.82 11.24
CA ARG A 71 -8.11 3.76 11.55
C ARG A 71 -8.44 3.36 12.99
N ASN A 72 -7.43 3.15 13.83
CA ASN A 72 -7.62 2.86 15.25
C ASN A 72 -7.92 4.15 16.05
N LEU A 73 -8.85 4.93 15.52
CA LEU A 73 -9.38 6.20 16.01
C LEU A 73 -10.87 6.25 15.67
N ASP A 74 -11.65 7.00 16.44
CA ASP A 74 -12.98 7.37 15.99
C ASP A 74 -12.93 8.24 14.73
N ILE A 75 -14.04 8.33 14.00
CA ILE A 75 -14.09 9.05 12.71
C ILE A 75 -13.68 10.53 12.85
N LYS A 76 -14.15 11.19 13.92
CA LYS A 76 -13.86 12.62 14.16
C LYS A 76 -12.38 12.84 14.46
N SER A 77 -11.77 11.96 15.26
CA SER A 77 -10.35 12.04 15.62
C SER A 77 -9.46 11.79 14.40
N GLN A 78 -9.73 10.74 13.62
CA GLN A 78 -8.98 10.49 12.39
C GLN A 78 -9.13 11.64 11.38
N THR A 79 -10.33 12.19 11.24
CA THR A 79 -10.58 13.36 10.39
C THR A 79 -9.79 14.59 10.86
N ARG A 80 -9.66 14.82 12.17
CA ARG A 80 -8.83 15.90 12.72
C ARG A 80 -7.35 15.72 12.32
N GLU A 81 -6.84 14.49 12.33
CA GLU A 81 -5.47 14.22 11.88
C GLU A 81 -5.28 14.56 10.39
N ILE A 82 -6.24 14.18 9.52
CA ILE A 82 -6.24 14.57 8.10
C ILE A 82 -6.20 16.11 7.97
N ILE A 83 -7.08 16.82 8.67
CA ILE A 83 -7.16 18.29 8.62
C ILE A 83 -5.82 18.95 9.03
N LYS A 84 -5.13 18.42 10.04
CA LYS A 84 -3.81 18.94 10.46
C LYS A 84 -2.79 18.89 9.32
N VAL A 85 -2.76 17.80 8.56
CA VAL A 85 -1.87 17.66 7.39
C VAL A 85 -2.31 18.61 6.27
N LYS A 86 -3.61 18.65 5.96
CA LYS A 86 -4.16 19.52 4.90
C LYS A 86 -3.97 21.00 5.17
N LYS A 87 -3.98 21.45 6.43
CA LYS A 87 -3.63 22.84 6.82
C LYS A 87 -2.20 23.22 6.41
N LYS A 88 -1.30 22.23 6.24
CA LYS A 88 0.07 22.45 5.73
C LYS A 88 0.15 22.36 4.20
N LYS A 89 -0.99 22.20 3.50
CA LYS A 89 -1.08 22.01 2.04
C LYS A 89 -0.32 20.77 1.54
N LEU A 90 -0.23 19.74 2.38
CA LEU A 90 0.45 18.47 2.08
C LEU A 90 -0.55 17.38 1.71
N ILE A 91 -0.04 16.35 1.00
CA ILE A 91 -0.82 15.16 0.66
C ILE A 91 -0.91 14.19 1.84
N VAL A 92 -2.04 13.48 1.95
CA VAL A 92 -2.26 12.52 3.03
C VAL A 92 -3.24 11.43 2.60
N GLY A 93 -2.97 10.20 3.02
CA GLY A 93 -3.88 9.06 2.93
C GLY A 93 -4.61 8.82 4.26
N GLY A 94 -5.74 8.13 4.18
CA GLY A 94 -6.48 7.67 5.36
C GLY A 94 -6.93 6.22 5.21
N ALA A 95 -6.69 5.43 6.25
CA ALA A 95 -7.09 4.02 6.29
C ALA A 95 -8.55 3.87 6.72
N VAL A 96 -9.22 2.90 6.11
CA VAL A 96 -10.57 2.43 6.45
C VAL A 96 -10.58 0.90 6.54
N GLY A 97 -11.52 0.34 7.26
CA GLY A 97 -11.76 -1.10 7.31
C GLY A 97 -12.91 -1.53 6.40
N THR A 98 -13.64 -2.54 6.87
CA THR A 98 -14.80 -3.13 6.16
C THR A 98 -16.06 -3.24 7.03
N ASN A 99 -16.12 -2.49 8.11
CA ASN A 99 -17.30 -2.40 8.98
C ASN A 99 -18.36 -1.46 8.36
N LYS A 100 -19.56 -1.48 8.95
CA LYS A 100 -20.66 -0.63 8.46
C LYS A 100 -20.31 0.87 8.41
N ASP A 101 -19.57 1.34 9.40
CA ASP A 101 -19.21 2.76 9.55
C ASP A 101 -18.02 3.20 8.70
N ASP A 102 -17.31 2.25 8.08
CA ASP A 102 -16.09 2.57 7.32
C ASP A 102 -16.38 3.32 5.99
N VAL A 103 -17.59 3.16 5.44
CA VAL A 103 -18.03 3.98 4.29
C VAL A 103 -18.24 5.43 4.72
N ASP A 104 -18.85 5.67 5.89
CA ASP A 104 -19.06 7.03 6.42
C ASP A 104 -17.75 7.64 6.92
N ARG A 105 -16.86 6.84 7.46
CA ARG A 105 -15.47 7.21 7.73
C ARG A 105 -14.80 7.73 6.45
N ALA A 106 -14.83 6.97 5.37
CA ALA A 106 -14.25 7.40 4.10
C ALA A 106 -14.86 8.69 3.57
N LYS A 107 -16.19 8.84 3.62
CA LYS A 107 -16.87 10.10 3.25
C LYS A 107 -16.34 11.29 4.06
N SER A 108 -16.19 11.12 5.38
CA SER A 108 -15.67 12.18 6.25
C SER A 108 -14.23 12.55 5.89
N LEU A 109 -13.36 11.55 5.66
CA LEU A 109 -11.97 11.80 5.27
C LEU A 109 -11.89 12.53 3.93
N ILE A 110 -12.65 12.07 2.92
CA ILE A 110 -12.70 12.66 1.58
C ILE A 110 -13.20 14.12 1.64
N ALA A 111 -14.29 14.38 2.38
CA ALA A 111 -14.85 15.72 2.54
C ALA A 111 -13.85 16.69 3.19
N ASN A 112 -12.89 16.20 3.97
CA ASN A 112 -11.85 16.98 4.62
C ASN A 112 -10.50 16.95 3.88
N GLY A 113 -10.50 16.54 2.60
CA GLY A 113 -9.37 16.69 1.69
C GLY A 113 -8.37 15.53 1.70
N CYS A 114 -8.74 14.35 2.20
CA CYS A 114 -7.91 13.15 2.08
C CYS A 114 -7.64 12.84 0.59
N ASP A 115 -6.39 12.59 0.24
CA ASP A 115 -5.96 12.40 -1.15
C ASP A 115 -5.97 10.93 -1.60
N LEU A 116 -5.89 10.00 -0.65
CA LEU A 116 -5.84 8.54 -0.88
C LEU A 116 -6.65 7.81 0.19
N ILE A 117 -7.55 6.93 -0.21
CA ILE A 117 -8.20 5.99 0.72
C ILE A 117 -7.49 4.63 0.65
N VAL A 118 -7.20 4.06 1.81
CA VAL A 118 -6.59 2.73 1.93
C VAL A 118 -7.54 1.80 2.65
N ILE A 119 -8.10 0.81 1.94
CA ILE A 119 -8.81 -0.30 2.58
C ILE A 119 -7.74 -1.23 3.16
N ASP A 120 -7.55 -1.14 4.46
CA ASP A 120 -6.48 -1.82 5.18
C ASP A 120 -7.02 -2.97 6.02
N THR A 121 -6.69 -4.21 5.60
CA THR A 121 -7.18 -5.45 6.21
C THR A 121 -6.07 -6.50 6.27
N ALA A 122 -6.16 -7.41 7.24
CA ALA A 122 -5.25 -8.55 7.35
C ALA A 122 -5.41 -9.52 6.16
N HIS A 123 -6.59 -9.55 5.51
CA HIS A 123 -6.88 -10.40 4.36
C HIS A 123 -7.73 -9.66 3.33
N GLY A 124 -7.07 -9.08 2.33
CA GLY A 124 -7.70 -8.28 1.28
C GLY A 124 -8.55 -9.10 0.30
N HIS A 125 -8.33 -10.42 0.19
CA HIS A 125 -9.08 -11.30 -0.71
C HIS A 125 -10.35 -11.85 -0.03
N SER A 126 -11.22 -10.96 0.41
CA SER A 126 -12.48 -11.32 1.06
C SER A 126 -13.68 -10.57 0.47
N GLU A 127 -14.86 -11.18 0.55
CA GLU A 127 -16.11 -10.60 0.04
C GLU A 127 -16.40 -9.22 0.66
N LYS A 128 -16.14 -9.06 1.96
CA LYS A 128 -16.33 -7.76 2.64
C LYS A 128 -15.47 -6.66 2.02
N VAL A 129 -14.22 -6.96 1.71
CA VAL A 129 -13.30 -6.00 1.06
C VAL A 129 -13.81 -5.61 -0.32
N LEU A 130 -14.24 -6.59 -1.13
CA LEU A 130 -14.77 -6.33 -2.47
C LEU A 130 -16.01 -5.43 -2.43
N ARG A 131 -16.97 -5.72 -1.53
CA ARG A 131 -18.17 -4.89 -1.33
C ARG A 131 -17.81 -3.48 -0.85
N THR A 132 -16.87 -3.36 0.08
CA THR A 132 -16.41 -2.05 0.56
C THR A 132 -15.79 -1.25 -0.57
N LEU A 133 -14.92 -1.86 -1.36
CA LEU A 133 -14.31 -1.21 -2.54
C LEU A 133 -15.38 -0.69 -3.51
N GLN A 134 -16.37 -1.50 -3.87
CA GLN A 134 -17.46 -1.09 -4.75
C GLN A 134 -18.28 0.08 -4.17
N ASN A 135 -18.57 0.02 -2.86
CA ASN A 135 -19.33 1.09 -2.19
C ASN A 135 -18.53 2.40 -2.18
N LEU A 136 -17.23 2.36 -1.91
CA LEU A 136 -16.37 3.53 -1.93
C LEU A 136 -16.24 4.13 -3.34
N LYS A 137 -16.16 3.30 -4.37
CA LYS A 137 -16.16 3.76 -5.77
C LYS A 137 -17.47 4.46 -6.15
N LYS A 138 -18.61 4.04 -5.59
CA LYS A 138 -19.91 4.75 -5.76
C LYS A 138 -19.92 6.09 -5.02
N VAL A 139 -19.27 6.19 -3.87
CA VAL A 139 -19.16 7.44 -3.08
C VAL A 139 -18.32 8.47 -3.82
N ASN A 140 -17.14 8.06 -4.29
CA ASN A 140 -16.25 8.94 -5.05
C ASN A 140 -15.34 8.12 -5.97
N ASN A 141 -15.57 8.23 -7.28
CA ASN A 141 -14.79 7.52 -8.30
C ASN A 141 -13.49 8.23 -8.72
N LYS A 142 -13.25 9.43 -8.20
CA LYS A 142 -12.07 10.25 -8.56
C LYS A 142 -10.91 10.06 -7.57
N ILE A 143 -11.22 9.73 -6.30
CA ILE A 143 -10.19 9.47 -5.31
C ILE A 143 -9.55 8.09 -5.58
N PRO A 144 -8.22 7.97 -5.58
CA PRO A 144 -7.59 6.67 -5.70
C PRO A 144 -7.86 5.82 -4.45
N ILE A 145 -8.13 4.54 -4.67
CA ILE A 145 -8.34 3.56 -3.59
C ILE A 145 -7.25 2.51 -3.66
N CYS A 146 -6.46 2.44 -2.60
CA CYS A 146 -5.53 1.35 -2.34
C CYS A 146 -6.23 0.25 -1.55
N VAL A 147 -5.99 -1.00 -1.91
CA VAL A 147 -6.61 -2.15 -1.24
C VAL A 147 -5.56 -3.18 -0.87
N GLY A 148 -5.59 -3.65 0.35
CA GLY A 148 -4.70 -4.68 0.86
C GLY A 148 -5.18 -5.28 2.21
N ASN A 149 -4.41 -6.25 2.73
CA ASN A 149 -3.21 -6.81 2.10
C ASN A 149 -3.56 -8.10 1.37
N ILE A 150 -2.85 -8.35 0.30
CA ILE A 150 -2.93 -9.60 -0.45
C ILE A 150 -1.52 -10.15 -0.72
N ALA A 151 -1.42 -11.39 -1.20
CA ALA A 151 -0.14 -11.99 -1.54
C ALA A 151 -0.19 -12.89 -2.80
N THR A 152 -1.32 -12.94 -3.51
CA THR A 152 -1.52 -13.82 -4.66
C THR A 152 -1.98 -13.05 -5.89
N GLY A 153 -1.63 -13.55 -7.07
CA GLY A 153 -2.09 -13.01 -8.33
C GLY A 153 -3.61 -13.09 -8.51
N GLU A 154 -4.23 -14.17 -8.02
CA GLU A 154 -5.69 -14.32 -8.04
C GLU A 154 -6.40 -13.18 -7.30
N ALA A 155 -5.97 -12.90 -6.05
CA ALA A 155 -6.49 -11.80 -5.27
C ALA A 155 -6.30 -10.45 -5.97
N ALA A 156 -5.10 -10.23 -6.53
CA ALA A 156 -4.78 -9.00 -7.25
C ALA A 156 -5.68 -8.79 -8.47
N ARG A 157 -5.90 -9.83 -9.26
CA ARG A 157 -6.80 -9.79 -10.42
C ARG A 157 -8.23 -9.46 -10.01
N LYS A 158 -8.71 -10.09 -8.92
CA LYS A 158 -10.05 -9.87 -8.41
C LYS A 158 -10.24 -8.43 -7.93
N LEU A 159 -9.32 -7.91 -7.12
CA LEU A 159 -9.35 -6.51 -6.66
C LEU A 159 -9.30 -5.50 -7.82
N TYR A 160 -8.43 -5.74 -8.82
CA TYR A 160 -8.37 -4.91 -10.02
C TYR A 160 -9.71 -4.88 -10.76
N ASN A 161 -10.35 -6.04 -10.96
CA ASN A 161 -11.65 -6.14 -11.65
C ASN A 161 -12.78 -5.43 -10.88
N TYR A 162 -12.63 -5.28 -9.57
CA TYR A 162 -13.56 -4.53 -8.71
C TYR A 162 -13.22 -3.04 -8.61
N GLY A 163 -12.16 -2.58 -9.29
CA GLY A 163 -11.83 -1.16 -9.44
C GLY A 163 -10.77 -0.63 -8.48
N ALA A 164 -9.93 -1.49 -7.89
CA ALA A 164 -8.76 -1.03 -7.14
C ALA A 164 -7.79 -0.27 -8.05
N ASP A 165 -7.36 0.92 -7.63
CA ASP A 165 -6.35 1.71 -8.35
C ASP A 165 -4.94 1.32 -7.93
N ILE A 166 -4.79 0.87 -6.68
CA ILE A 166 -3.52 0.51 -6.07
C ILE A 166 -3.74 -0.77 -5.25
N ILE A 167 -2.80 -1.69 -5.30
CA ILE A 167 -2.85 -2.95 -4.58
C ILE A 167 -1.66 -3.05 -3.63
N LYS A 168 -1.95 -3.30 -2.35
CA LYS A 168 -0.95 -3.43 -1.30
C LYS A 168 -0.66 -4.91 -1.03
N VAL A 169 0.60 -5.32 -1.26
CA VAL A 169 1.07 -6.70 -1.24
C VAL A 169 1.93 -6.96 -0.01
N GLY A 170 1.52 -7.93 0.80
CA GLY A 170 2.27 -8.37 1.96
C GLY A 170 1.39 -9.09 2.98
N ILE A 171 1.51 -10.41 3.08
CA ILE A 171 0.88 -11.24 4.12
C ILE A 171 1.99 -11.94 4.90
N GLY A 172 2.22 -11.48 6.13
CA GLY A 172 3.19 -12.05 7.06
C GLY A 172 4.67 -11.69 6.84
N PRO A 173 5.10 -10.73 6.00
CA PRO A 173 6.51 -10.43 5.84
C PRO A 173 7.07 -9.52 6.95
N GLY A 174 6.23 -8.80 7.68
CA GLY A 174 6.65 -7.85 8.70
C GLY A 174 7.32 -8.54 9.91
N SER A 175 8.36 -7.91 10.45
CA SER A 175 9.09 -8.43 11.63
C SER A 175 8.23 -8.51 12.89
N ILE A 176 7.22 -7.64 13.00
CA ILE A 176 6.26 -7.61 14.11
C ILE A 176 4.98 -8.39 13.82
N CYS A 177 4.85 -8.94 12.60
CA CYS A 177 3.63 -9.64 12.18
C CYS A 177 3.56 -11.02 12.83
N THR A 178 2.48 -11.26 13.57
CA THR A 178 2.22 -12.55 14.23
C THR A 178 1.48 -13.55 13.34
N THR A 179 1.02 -13.16 12.17
CA THR A 179 0.19 -13.98 11.27
C THR A 179 0.84 -15.33 10.94
N ARG A 180 2.15 -15.34 10.64
CA ARG A 180 2.89 -16.58 10.37
C ARG A 180 2.95 -17.48 11.59
N MET A 181 3.17 -16.91 12.76
CA MET A 181 3.36 -17.65 14.01
C MET A 181 2.03 -18.19 14.57
N VAL A 182 0.97 -17.38 14.48
CA VAL A 182 -0.33 -17.69 15.09
C VAL A 182 -1.26 -18.43 14.13
N ALA A 183 -1.34 -17.96 12.87
CA ALA A 183 -2.26 -18.51 11.88
C ALA A 183 -1.58 -19.49 10.88
N GLY A 184 -0.25 -19.55 10.85
CA GLY A 184 0.50 -20.35 9.87
C GLY A 184 0.37 -19.83 8.43
N ILE A 185 -0.04 -18.57 8.24
CA ILE A 185 -0.34 -17.98 6.94
C ILE A 185 0.70 -16.92 6.59
N GLY A 186 1.19 -16.96 5.35
CA GLY A 186 2.11 -15.97 4.81
C GLY A 186 2.66 -16.40 3.46
N VAL A 187 3.18 -15.43 2.71
CA VAL A 187 3.86 -15.68 1.43
C VAL A 187 5.19 -14.94 1.45
N PRO A 188 6.29 -15.55 1.01
CA PRO A 188 7.58 -14.89 0.82
C PRO A 188 7.45 -13.68 -0.11
N GLN A 189 7.97 -12.52 0.35
CA GLN A 189 7.57 -11.22 -0.18
C GLN A 189 8.01 -10.99 -1.63
N ILE A 190 9.21 -11.41 -2.02
CA ILE A 190 9.69 -11.28 -3.42
C ILE A 190 8.77 -12.06 -4.35
N SER A 191 8.46 -13.31 -4.01
CA SER A 191 7.57 -14.15 -4.82
C SER A 191 6.16 -13.57 -4.91
N ALA A 192 5.62 -13.03 -3.80
CA ALA A 192 4.31 -12.39 -3.80
C ALA A 192 4.26 -11.17 -4.75
N ILE A 193 5.27 -10.30 -4.69
CA ILE A 193 5.36 -9.12 -5.56
C ILE A 193 5.44 -9.55 -7.04
N MET A 194 6.32 -10.49 -7.35
CA MET A 194 6.54 -10.98 -8.72
C MET A 194 5.27 -11.61 -9.30
N GLU A 195 4.55 -12.44 -8.53
CA GLU A 195 3.31 -13.07 -8.94
C GLU A 195 2.21 -12.04 -9.23
N VAL A 196 2.05 -11.06 -8.32
CA VAL A 196 1.08 -9.97 -8.50
C VAL A 196 1.44 -9.14 -9.72
N LYS A 197 2.71 -8.77 -9.89
CA LYS A 197 3.20 -8.01 -11.05
C LYS A 197 2.95 -8.75 -12.35
N GLN A 198 3.25 -10.04 -12.40
CA GLN A 198 3.02 -10.87 -13.59
C GLN A 198 1.53 -10.96 -13.93
N THR A 199 0.68 -11.13 -12.92
CA THR A 199 -0.77 -11.23 -13.09
C THR A 199 -1.39 -9.92 -13.60
N LEU A 200 -0.86 -8.79 -13.17
CA LEU A 200 -1.34 -7.45 -13.53
C LEU A 200 -0.54 -6.81 -14.66
N LYS A 201 0.28 -7.59 -15.37
CA LYS A 201 1.01 -7.11 -16.54
C LYS A 201 0.06 -6.42 -17.52
N ASN A 202 0.46 -5.23 -18.00
CA ASN A 202 -0.33 -4.38 -18.90
C ASN A 202 -1.61 -3.77 -18.29
N LYS A 203 -1.80 -3.83 -16.97
CA LYS A 203 -2.90 -3.15 -16.27
C LYS A 203 -2.42 -1.81 -15.68
N LYS A 204 -3.32 -0.81 -15.70
CA LYS A 204 -3.04 0.52 -15.12
C LYS A 204 -3.35 0.50 -13.61
N VAL A 205 -2.62 -0.31 -12.85
CA VAL A 205 -2.74 -0.43 -11.40
C VAL A 205 -1.35 -0.33 -10.79
N LYS A 206 -1.24 0.28 -9.62
CA LYS A 206 0.02 0.40 -8.89
C LYS A 206 0.14 -0.68 -7.83
N ILE A 207 1.36 -1.11 -7.55
CA ILE A 207 1.67 -2.16 -6.58
C ILE A 207 2.53 -1.55 -5.47
N ILE A 208 2.08 -1.69 -4.23
CA ILE A 208 2.86 -1.31 -3.04
C ILE A 208 3.35 -2.59 -2.37
N SER A 209 4.66 -2.67 -2.12
CA SER A 209 5.23 -3.72 -1.27
C SER A 209 5.13 -3.29 0.18
N ASP A 210 4.39 -4.04 1.00
CA ASP A 210 4.15 -3.73 2.40
C ASP A 210 4.79 -4.76 3.32
N GLY A 211 5.74 -4.29 4.13
CA GLY A 211 6.39 -5.07 5.18
C GLY A 211 7.61 -5.87 4.73
N GLY A 212 8.39 -6.31 5.74
CA GLY A 212 9.60 -7.11 5.54
C GLY A 212 10.84 -6.35 5.09
N ILE A 213 10.75 -5.06 4.84
CA ILE A 213 11.85 -4.20 4.41
C ILE A 213 12.59 -3.70 5.65
N LYS A 214 13.83 -4.11 5.82
CA LYS A 214 14.70 -3.77 6.95
C LYS A 214 15.83 -2.83 6.53
N PHE A 215 16.31 -3.00 5.31
CA PHE A 215 17.45 -2.27 4.76
C PHE A 215 17.10 -1.59 3.44
N SER A 216 17.89 -0.59 3.05
CA SER A 216 17.73 0.07 1.75
C SER A 216 17.86 -0.91 0.56
N GLY A 217 18.66 -1.96 0.71
CA GLY A 217 18.78 -3.02 -0.29
C GLY A 217 17.47 -3.79 -0.52
N ASP A 218 16.68 -4.04 0.54
CA ASP A 218 15.38 -4.72 0.41
C ASP A 218 14.38 -3.88 -0.37
N LEU A 219 14.43 -2.56 -0.17
CA LEU A 219 13.64 -1.59 -0.93
C LEU A 219 13.93 -1.71 -2.42
N VAL A 220 15.21 -1.71 -2.80
CA VAL A 220 15.62 -1.83 -4.21
C VAL A 220 15.19 -3.19 -4.77
N LYS A 221 15.31 -4.27 -3.99
CA LYS A 221 14.83 -5.61 -4.38
C LYS A 221 13.31 -5.63 -4.60
N ALA A 222 12.52 -4.96 -3.74
CA ALA A 222 11.07 -4.86 -3.89
C ALA A 222 10.68 -4.13 -5.20
N LEU A 223 11.33 -3.00 -5.48
CA LEU A 223 11.11 -2.25 -6.73
C LEU A 223 11.52 -3.08 -7.96
N ALA A 224 12.67 -3.76 -7.90
CA ALA A 224 13.12 -4.64 -8.97
C ALA A 224 12.21 -5.85 -9.21
N ALA A 225 11.59 -6.38 -8.15
CA ALA A 225 10.59 -7.45 -8.24
C ALA A 225 9.27 -6.99 -8.87
N GLY A 226 9.03 -5.67 -8.94
CA GLY A 226 7.89 -5.09 -9.65
C GLY A 226 6.95 -4.24 -8.82
N ALA A 227 7.28 -3.94 -7.55
CA ALA A 227 6.57 -2.92 -6.80
C ALA A 227 6.80 -1.53 -7.41
N ASP A 228 5.79 -0.67 -7.35
CA ASP A 228 5.90 0.73 -7.75
C ASP A 228 6.29 1.61 -6.55
N ALA A 229 5.88 1.21 -5.32
CA ALA A 229 6.19 1.90 -4.06
C ALA A 229 6.31 0.89 -2.91
N ILE A 230 6.72 1.35 -1.75
CA ILE A 230 6.89 0.56 -0.53
C ILE A 230 6.31 1.30 0.68
#